data_f21d7b761ff9cc498cd0a24504c3947b
#
_entry.id   f21d7b761ff9cc498cd0a24504c3947b
#
_cell.length_a   1.000
_cell.length_b   1.000
_cell.length_c   1.000
_cell.angle_alpha   90.00
_cell.angle_beta   90.00
_cell.angle_gamma   90.00
#
_symmetry.space_group_name_H-M   'P 1'
#
loop_
_entity.id
_entity.type
_entity.pdbx_description
1 polymer ?
#
loop_
_entity_poly.entity_id
_entity_poly.type
_entity_poly.pdbx_seq_one_letter_code
_entity_poly.pdbx_strand_id
1 'polypeptide(L)'
;MNMFLSKTLLFHLFLTVILQGVCLGIIGYCCSCTVALVLGVFLLLETIFFVCKALDPIVKIERKIDELKRSNRDNICDGAEDKEYPAGMLETIQLLLQKEAAANIMKKQAEIDALQNQINPHFLYNTLETIRGQAICCGAAEIAETTKALADIFRFNINKKGSMIYLYEELSNIDAYMKIQKIRFSDKFELKKELDEALMNLKVPKLLIQPLVENALKHGLEMKRGKGRIVIKGFRTEDTLFISVADDGVGMSLTELDILNKRLVVDNQAELINGSSTKVGLVNINDRVKMLYGSKYGIIVRSVQNVGTEVTVMLGINKD
;
A
#
# COMPACT_ATOMS: atom_id res chain seq x y z
N MET A 1 13.22 10.02 9.19
CA MET A 1 14.54 10.15 8.53
C MET A 1 15.71 10.03 9.52
N ASN A 2 15.63 10.62 10.71
CA ASN A 2 16.74 10.58 11.70
C ASN A 2 17.03 9.20 12.32
N MET A 3 16.04 8.30 12.43
CA MET A 3 16.22 6.98 13.05
C MET A 3 16.89 5.96 12.09
N PHE A 4 16.73 6.12 10.78
CA PHE A 4 17.37 5.27 9.76
C PHE A 4 18.84 5.67 9.55
N LEU A 5 19.12 6.99 9.56
CA LEU A 5 20.50 7.51 9.47
C LEU A 5 21.34 7.10 10.68
N SER A 6 20.74 7.06 11.89
CA SER A 6 21.44 6.62 13.11
C SER A 6 21.72 5.12 13.10
N LYS A 7 20.82 4.28 12.58
CA LYS A 7 21.02 2.82 12.51
C LYS A 7 22.08 2.42 11.48
N THR A 8 22.09 3.04 10.31
CA THR A 8 23.15 2.81 9.30
C THR A 8 24.50 3.33 9.77
N LEU A 9 24.53 4.48 10.41
CA LEU A 9 25.78 5.03 11.00
C LEU A 9 26.31 4.13 12.13
N LEU A 10 25.45 3.67 13.03
CA LEU A 10 25.79 2.73 14.10
C LEU A 10 26.28 1.37 13.54
N PHE A 11 25.63 0.87 12.51
CA PHE A 11 26.01 -0.38 11.83
C PHE A 11 27.39 -0.26 11.17
N HIS A 12 27.68 0.84 10.47
CA HIS A 12 28.99 1.08 9.89
C HIS A 12 30.07 1.27 10.96
N LEU A 13 29.77 1.97 12.05
CA LEU A 13 30.70 2.13 13.19
C LEU A 13 31.01 0.79 13.85
N PHE A 14 30.01 -0.06 14.03
CA PHE A 14 30.16 -1.40 14.58
C PHE A 14 30.99 -2.32 13.66
N LEU A 15 30.72 -2.26 12.35
CA LEU A 15 31.45 -3.03 11.35
C LEU A 15 32.92 -2.61 11.25
N THR A 16 33.22 -1.31 11.30
CA THR A 16 34.61 -0.80 11.29
C THR A 16 35.37 -1.20 12.55
N VAL A 17 34.76 -1.16 13.74
CA VAL A 17 35.38 -1.58 14.98
C VAL A 17 35.69 -3.09 14.97
N ILE A 18 34.79 -3.93 14.45
CA ILE A 18 35.04 -5.37 14.31
C ILE A 18 36.18 -5.63 13.33
N LEU A 19 36.17 -4.97 12.16
CA LEU A 19 37.19 -5.14 11.14
C LEU A 19 38.60 -4.74 11.69
N GLN A 20 38.65 -3.66 12.45
CA GLN A 20 39.86 -3.19 13.13
C GLN A 20 40.35 -4.19 14.18
N GLY A 21 39.46 -4.77 14.98
CA GLY A 21 39.80 -5.80 15.97
C GLY A 21 40.39 -7.06 15.31
N VAL A 22 39.80 -7.50 14.19
CA VAL A 22 40.30 -8.64 13.40
C VAL A 22 41.67 -8.33 12.76
N CYS A 23 41.84 -7.14 12.18
CA CYS A 23 43.12 -6.70 11.62
C CYS A 23 44.24 -6.62 12.68
N LEU A 24 43.95 -6.03 13.84
CA LEU A 24 44.92 -5.99 14.95
C LEU A 24 45.30 -7.38 15.48
N GLY A 25 44.34 -8.31 15.52
CA GLY A 25 44.59 -9.71 15.92
C GLY A 25 45.51 -10.43 14.90
N ILE A 26 45.31 -10.25 13.61
CA ILE A 26 46.14 -10.84 12.54
C ILE A 26 47.54 -10.23 12.53
N ILE A 27 47.65 -8.92 12.70
CA ILE A 27 48.90 -8.18 12.72
C ILE A 27 49.77 -8.57 13.96
N GLY A 28 49.14 -8.74 15.15
CA GLY A 28 49.81 -9.21 16.35
C GLY A 28 50.39 -10.62 16.24
N TYR A 29 49.85 -11.44 15.34
CA TYR A 29 50.29 -12.81 15.10
C TYR A 29 51.39 -12.93 14.01
N CYS A 30 51.44 -12.02 13.04
CA CYS A 30 52.30 -12.17 11.85
C CYS A 30 53.44 -11.16 11.65
N CYS A 31 53.49 -10.03 12.37
CA CYS A 31 54.43 -8.95 12.04
C CYS A 31 55.31 -8.46 13.21
N SER A 32 56.47 -7.88 12.84
CA SER A 32 57.35 -7.18 13.79
C SER A 32 56.63 -5.99 14.43
N CYS A 33 56.95 -5.70 15.71
CA CYS A 33 56.25 -4.72 16.55
C CYS A 33 56.12 -3.31 15.94
N THR A 34 57.02 -2.88 15.08
CA THR A 34 57.00 -1.60 14.39
C THR A 34 55.94 -1.45 13.30
N VAL A 35 55.70 -2.49 12.52
CA VAL A 35 54.68 -2.46 11.45
C VAL A 35 53.27 -2.47 12.04
N ALA A 36 53.06 -3.23 13.16
CA ALA A 36 51.81 -3.27 13.87
C ALA A 36 51.44 -1.90 14.45
N LEU A 37 52.43 -1.16 14.96
CA LEU A 37 52.26 0.16 15.56
C LEU A 37 51.88 1.22 14.51
N VAL A 38 52.51 1.20 13.33
CA VAL A 38 52.22 2.12 12.23
C VAL A 38 50.80 1.88 11.65
N LEU A 39 50.41 0.62 11.45
CA LEU A 39 49.06 0.27 10.99
C LEU A 39 47.99 0.63 12.04
N GLY A 40 48.28 0.45 13.31
CA GLY A 40 47.36 0.85 14.39
C GLY A 40 47.11 2.36 14.43
N VAL A 41 48.15 3.17 14.24
CA VAL A 41 48.04 4.63 14.17
C VAL A 41 47.24 5.06 12.94
N PHE A 42 47.45 4.42 11.79
CA PHE A 42 46.70 4.71 10.56
C PHE A 42 45.23 4.43 10.71
N LEU A 43 44.84 3.28 11.26
CA LEU A 43 43.46 2.91 11.54
C LEU A 43 42.78 3.86 12.53
N LEU A 44 43.56 4.35 13.51
CA LEU A 44 43.07 5.30 14.51
C LEU A 44 42.78 6.68 13.88
N LEU A 45 43.63 7.14 12.97
CA LEU A 45 43.44 8.38 12.22
C LEU A 45 42.22 8.28 11.28
N GLU A 46 42.02 7.14 10.63
CA GLU A 46 40.86 6.89 9.73
C GLU A 46 39.55 6.92 10.53
N THR A 47 39.51 6.32 11.74
CA THR A 47 38.32 6.39 12.59
C THR A 47 38.02 7.79 13.08
N ILE A 48 39.02 8.56 13.48
CA ILE A 48 38.87 9.96 13.91
C ILE A 48 38.31 10.80 12.74
N PHE A 49 38.87 10.63 11.55
CA PHE A 49 38.38 11.32 10.35
C PHE A 49 36.92 11.00 10.05
N PHE A 50 36.51 9.72 10.13
CA PHE A 50 35.14 9.29 9.90
C PHE A 50 34.18 9.84 10.95
N VAL A 51 34.55 9.81 12.22
CA VAL A 51 33.76 10.38 13.33
C VAL A 51 33.60 11.89 13.18
N CYS A 52 34.65 12.62 12.84
CA CYS A 52 34.59 14.06 12.57
C CYS A 52 33.64 14.38 11.41
N LYS A 53 33.72 13.62 10.31
CA LYS A 53 32.83 13.80 9.16
C LYS A 53 31.38 13.46 9.45
N ALA A 54 31.13 12.50 10.34
CA ALA A 54 29.78 12.13 10.80
C ALA A 54 29.17 13.16 11.77
N LEU A 55 30.01 13.85 12.55
CA LEU A 55 29.57 14.89 13.48
C LEU A 55 29.37 16.27 12.82
N ASP A 56 30.00 16.53 11.67
CA ASP A 56 29.94 17.83 10.95
C ASP A 56 28.49 18.33 10.71
N PRO A 57 27.53 17.50 10.25
CA PRO A 57 26.14 17.92 10.09
C PRO A 57 25.46 18.25 11.40
N ILE A 58 25.81 17.57 12.50
CA ILE A 58 25.23 17.80 13.84
C ILE A 58 25.72 19.13 14.38
N VAL A 59 27.01 19.41 14.27
CA VAL A 59 27.62 20.68 14.67
C VAL A 59 27.08 21.87 13.86
N LYS A 60 26.80 21.65 12.57
CA LYS A 60 26.18 22.68 11.72
C LYS A 60 24.75 22.99 12.14
N ILE A 61 23.97 21.97 12.55
CA ILE A 61 22.61 22.17 13.06
C ILE A 61 22.66 22.92 14.40
N GLU A 62 23.57 22.55 15.28
CA GLU A 62 23.73 23.17 16.60
C GLU A 62 24.14 24.66 16.49
N ARG A 63 25.07 24.97 15.56
CA ARG A 63 25.43 26.37 15.23
C ARG A 63 24.23 27.17 14.70
N LYS A 64 23.44 26.57 13.83
CA LYS A 64 22.24 27.23 13.29
C LYS A 64 21.18 27.48 14.37
N ILE A 65 21.04 26.56 15.32
CA ILE A 65 20.16 26.76 16.49
C ILE A 65 20.69 27.87 17.39
N ASP A 66 22.01 27.94 17.61
CA ASP A 66 22.63 28.98 18.41
C ASP A 66 22.60 30.36 17.74
N GLU A 67 22.74 30.42 16.42
CA GLU A 67 22.53 31.67 15.64
C GLU A 67 21.08 32.16 15.75
N LEU A 68 20.10 31.24 15.66
CA LEU A 68 18.68 31.57 15.88
C LEU A 68 18.40 32.04 17.32
N LYS A 69 19.05 31.43 18.33
CA LYS A 69 18.94 31.85 19.73
C LYS A 69 19.59 33.21 19.99
N ARG A 70 20.72 33.54 19.32
CA ARG A 70 21.38 34.86 19.42
C ARG A 70 20.58 35.95 18.73
N SER A 71 20.11 35.71 17.51
CA SER A 71 19.23 36.65 16.78
C SER A 71 17.94 36.95 17.57
N ASN A 72 17.44 35.98 18.35
CA ASN A 72 16.27 36.17 19.19
C ASN A 72 16.60 36.94 20.50
N ARG A 73 17.88 36.90 20.96
CA ARG A 73 18.31 37.60 22.18
C ARG A 73 18.60 39.08 21.95
N ASP A 74 19.09 39.44 20.75
CA ASP A 74 19.39 40.82 20.37
C ASP A 74 18.11 41.64 20.12
N ASN A 75 16.96 40.95 19.86
CA ASN A 75 15.62 41.59 19.73
C ASN A 75 14.86 41.70 21.06
N ILE A 76 15.42 41.29 22.22
CA ILE A 76 14.74 41.24 23.52
C ILE A 76 15.21 42.37 24.45
N CYS A 77 16.09 43.28 24.02
CA CYS A 77 16.58 44.37 24.87
C CYS A 77 15.83 45.67 24.76
N ASP A 78 14.54 45.69 24.38
CA ASP A 78 13.67 46.83 24.63
C ASP A 78 12.22 46.38 24.85
N GLY A 79 11.73 46.57 26.11
CA GLY A 79 10.30 46.59 26.45
C GLY A 79 9.70 45.25 26.88
N ALA A 80 9.46 45.13 28.20
CA ALA A 80 8.58 44.13 28.78
C ALA A 80 7.15 44.27 28.19
N GLU A 81 6.60 43.14 27.81
CA GLU A 81 5.21 42.68 27.93
C GLU A 81 4.82 41.78 26.73
N ASP A 82 4.25 40.64 27.07
CA ASP A 82 3.62 39.64 26.19
C ASP A 82 4.51 38.96 25.13
N LYS A 83 4.85 37.68 25.40
CA LYS A 83 5.45 36.74 24.45
C LYS A 83 4.44 36.35 23.38
N GLU A 84 4.16 37.24 22.46
CA GLU A 84 3.54 36.93 21.19
C GLU A 84 4.64 36.42 20.26
N TYR A 85 4.70 35.10 20.05
CA TYR A 85 5.49 34.56 18.94
C TYR A 85 5.01 35.24 17.68
N PRO A 86 5.90 35.78 16.81
CA PRO A 86 5.47 36.43 15.60
C PRO A 86 4.53 35.47 14.84
N ALA A 87 3.26 35.81 14.72
CA ALA A 87 2.23 35.00 14.05
C ALA A 87 2.69 34.52 12.67
N GLY A 88 3.52 35.34 11.97
CA GLY A 88 4.12 34.96 10.70
C GLY A 88 5.15 33.82 10.74
N MET A 89 5.78 33.51 11.87
CA MET A 89 6.78 32.43 11.94
C MET A 89 6.11 31.06 12.01
N LEU A 90 5.00 30.94 12.74
CA LEU A 90 4.16 29.73 12.78
C LEU A 90 3.54 29.44 11.42
N GLU A 91 3.02 30.47 10.73
CA GLU A 91 2.49 30.36 9.37
C GLU A 91 3.58 29.91 8.38
N THR A 92 4.78 30.47 8.49
CA THR A 92 5.90 30.08 7.61
C THR A 92 6.32 28.63 7.84
N ILE A 93 6.40 28.18 9.11
CA ILE A 93 6.70 26.79 9.45
C ILE A 93 5.60 25.84 8.95
N GLN A 94 4.33 26.19 9.14
CA GLN A 94 3.22 25.40 8.62
C GLN A 94 3.25 25.32 7.09
N LEU A 95 3.51 26.43 6.42
CA LEU A 95 3.64 26.46 4.95
C LEU A 95 4.81 25.61 4.44
N LEU A 96 5.96 25.64 5.14
CA LEU A 96 7.12 24.80 4.80
C LEU A 96 6.83 23.32 5.02
N LEU A 97 6.19 22.95 6.13
CA LEU A 97 5.77 21.56 6.41
C LEU A 97 4.75 21.05 5.38
N GLN A 98 3.80 21.90 4.99
CA GLN A 98 2.82 21.57 3.94
C GLN A 98 3.51 21.38 2.58
N LYS A 99 4.45 22.26 2.22
CA LYS A 99 5.24 22.13 0.96
C LYS A 99 6.09 20.87 0.97
N GLU A 100 6.75 20.54 2.07
CA GLU A 100 7.54 19.33 2.19
C GLU A 100 6.66 18.07 2.10
N ALA A 101 5.51 18.05 2.78
CA ALA A 101 4.54 16.97 2.70
C ALA A 101 4.01 16.79 1.26
N ALA A 102 3.64 17.89 0.59
CA ALA A 102 3.19 17.86 -0.80
C ALA A 102 4.29 17.36 -1.76
N ALA A 103 5.54 17.81 -1.60
CA ALA A 103 6.68 17.36 -2.40
C ALA A 103 6.96 15.85 -2.20
N ASN A 104 6.86 15.35 -0.97
CA ASN A 104 7.03 13.93 -0.66
C ASN A 104 5.90 13.08 -1.26
N ILE A 105 4.66 13.57 -1.27
CA ILE A 105 3.53 12.89 -1.92
C ILE A 105 3.75 12.85 -3.43
N MET A 106 4.14 13.98 -4.06
CA MET A 106 4.43 14.05 -5.49
C MET A 106 5.59 13.12 -5.89
N LYS A 107 6.64 13.05 -5.08
CA LYS A 107 7.77 12.14 -5.29
C LYS A 107 7.33 10.68 -5.25
N LYS A 108 6.57 10.29 -4.24
CA LYS A 108 6.03 8.92 -4.14
C LYS A 108 5.11 8.59 -5.31
N GLN A 109 4.27 9.54 -5.73
CA GLN A 109 3.40 9.35 -6.88
C GLN A 109 4.20 9.16 -8.17
N ALA A 110 5.25 9.95 -8.39
CA ALA A 110 6.14 9.81 -9.55
C ALA A 110 6.89 8.46 -9.54
N GLU A 111 7.33 7.98 -8.38
CA GLU A 111 7.94 6.66 -8.23
C GLU A 111 6.94 5.54 -8.58
N ILE A 112 5.69 5.62 -8.10
CA ILE A 112 4.62 4.66 -8.43
C ILE A 112 4.32 4.70 -9.93
N ASP A 113 4.20 5.89 -10.53
CA ASP A 113 3.94 6.07 -11.95
C ASP A 113 5.10 5.52 -12.81
N ALA A 114 6.35 5.71 -12.38
CA ALA A 114 7.52 5.15 -13.04
C ALA A 114 7.52 3.61 -12.99
N LEU A 115 7.23 3.03 -11.83
CA LEU A 115 7.11 1.57 -11.66
C LEU A 115 5.96 0.98 -12.50
N GLN A 116 4.82 1.65 -12.54
CA GLN A 116 3.68 1.23 -13.37
C GLN A 116 3.98 1.32 -14.87
N ASN A 117 4.76 2.30 -15.30
CA ASN A 117 5.16 2.47 -16.70
C ASN A 117 6.25 1.48 -17.16
N GLN A 118 6.94 0.77 -16.23
CA GLN A 118 7.89 -0.28 -16.61
C GLN A 118 7.22 -1.46 -17.31
N ILE A 119 5.93 -1.69 -17.05
CA ILE A 119 5.13 -2.65 -17.83
C ILE A 119 4.54 -1.86 -18.99
N ASN A 120 5.02 -2.10 -20.21
CA ASN A 120 4.43 -1.47 -21.41
C ASN A 120 3.02 -2.05 -21.66
N PRO A 121 1.93 -1.30 -21.40
CA PRO A 121 0.56 -1.83 -21.56
C PRO A 121 0.27 -2.22 -23.00
N HIS A 122 0.78 -1.44 -23.94
CA HIS A 122 0.57 -1.67 -25.37
C HIS A 122 1.24 -2.98 -25.84
N PHE A 123 2.44 -3.28 -25.34
CA PHE A 123 3.11 -4.55 -25.62
C PHE A 123 2.30 -5.75 -25.12
N LEU A 124 1.76 -5.68 -23.89
CA LEU A 124 0.92 -6.74 -23.34
C LEU A 124 -0.36 -6.95 -24.17
N TYR A 125 -1.05 -5.88 -24.55
CA TYR A 125 -2.26 -6.00 -25.39
C TYR A 125 -1.95 -6.63 -26.74
N ASN A 126 -0.91 -6.15 -27.43
CA ASN A 126 -0.53 -6.68 -28.72
C ASN A 126 -0.14 -8.16 -28.65
N THR A 127 0.57 -8.54 -27.58
CA THR A 127 0.95 -9.95 -27.37
C THR A 127 -0.28 -10.82 -27.14
N LEU A 128 -1.22 -10.40 -26.29
CA LEU A 128 -2.47 -11.13 -26.04
C LEU A 128 -3.35 -11.21 -27.30
N GLU A 129 -3.47 -10.12 -28.07
CA GLU A 129 -4.22 -10.14 -29.34
C GLU A 129 -3.57 -11.07 -30.39
N THR A 130 -2.25 -11.14 -30.43
CA THR A 130 -1.53 -12.09 -31.30
C THR A 130 -1.81 -13.53 -30.88
N ILE A 131 -1.75 -13.85 -29.59
CA ILE A 131 -2.09 -15.18 -29.07
C ILE A 131 -3.54 -15.54 -29.39
N ARG A 132 -4.46 -14.60 -29.18
CA ARG A 132 -5.87 -14.75 -29.51
C ARG A 132 -6.08 -15.05 -31.01
N GLY A 133 -5.42 -14.29 -31.87
CA GLY A 133 -5.48 -14.48 -33.32
C GLY A 133 -4.99 -15.88 -33.74
N GLN A 134 -3.85 -16.32 -33.19
CA GLN A 134 -3.33 -17.66 -33.45
C GLN A 134 -4.28 -18.75 -32.95
N ALA A 135 -4.85 -18.58 -31.74
CA ALA A 135 -5.83 -19.53 -31.21
C ALA A 135 -7.06 -19.67 -32.09
N ILE A 136 -7.57 -18.57 -32.67
CA ILE A 136 -8.70 -18.59 -33.63
C ILE A 136 -8.27 -19.34 -34.88
N CYS A 137 -7.12 -19.06 -35.46
CA CYS A 137 -6.62 -19.73 -36.67
C CYS A 137 -6.43 -21.25 -36.46
N CYS A 138 -6.07 -21.67 -35.26
CA CYS A 138 -5.92 -23.09 -34.90
C CYS A 138 -7.22 -23.76 -34.44
N GLY A 139 -8.37 -23.05 -34.46
CA GLY A 139 -9.65 -23.57 -33.99
C GLY A 139 -9.77 -23.77 -32.49
N ALA A 140 -8.81 -23.20 -31.71
CA ALA A 140 -8.75 -23.30 -30.24
C ALA A 140 -9.62 -22.22 -29.58
N ALA A 141 -10.94 -22.34 -29.67
CA ALA A 141 -11.90 -21.33 -29.23
C ALA A 141 -11.78 -20.98 -27.73
N GLU A 142 -11.53 -21.97 -26.88
CA GLU A 142 -11.36 -21.78 -25.43
C GLU A 142 -10.13 -20.93 -25.09
N ILE A 143 -9.00 -21.15 -25.79
CA ILE A 143 -7.78 -20.35 -25.63
C ILE A 143 -8.04 -18.90 -26.09
N ALA A 144 -8.75 -18.72 -27.21
CA ALA A 144 -9.09 -17.40 -27.74
C ALA A 144 -9.97 -16.61 -26.74
N GLU A 145 -10.98 -17.25 -26.16
CA GLU A 145 -11.88 -16.62 -25.17
C GLU A 145 -11.14 -16.30 -23.86
N THR A 146 -10.27 -17.19 -23.40
CA THR A 146 -9.44 -16.98 -22.20
C THR A 146 -8.49 -15.79 -22.39
N THR A 147 -7.82 -15.74 -23.54
CA THR A 147 -6.88 -14.66 -23.87
C THR A 147 -7.61 -13.32 -23.98
N LYS A 148 -8.83 -13.31 -24.56
CA LYS A 148 -9.68 -12.13 -24.59
C LYS A 148 -10.02 -11.64 -23.17
N ALA A 149 -10.50 -12.54 -22.30
CA ALA A 149 -10.83 -12.19 -20.92
C ALA A 149 -9.61 -11.62 -20.17
N LEU A 150 -8.43 -12.19 -20.38
CA LEU A 150 -7.18 -11.69 -19.80
C LEU A 150 -6.82 -10.29 -20.33
N ALA A 151 -6.97 -10.05 -21.63
CA ALA A 151 -6.74 -8.73 -22.23
C ALA A 151 -7.70 -7.68 -21.68
N ASP A 152 -8.98 -8.03 -21.49
CA ASP A 152 -9.99 -7.13 -20.92
C ASP A 152 -9.68 -6.76 -19.47
N ILE A 153 -9.24 -7.70 -18.62
CA ILE A 153 -8.79 -7.44 -17.24
C ILE A 153 -7.57 -6.51 -17.24
N PHE A 154 -6.56 -6.76 -18.07
CA PHE A 154 -5.40 -5.89 -18.15
C PHE A 154 -5.78 -4.48 -18.60
N ARG A 155 -6.65 -4.37 -19.63
CA ARG A 155 -7.14 -3.08 -20.12
C ARG A 155 -7.87 -2.31 -19.02
N PHE A 156 -8.71 -2.98 -18.25
CA PHE A 156 -9.40 -2.39 -17.13
C PHE A 156 -8.42 -1.91 -16.05
N ASN A 157 -7.48 -2.74 -15.63
CA ASN A 157 -6.56 -2.43 -14.53
C ASN A 157 -5.60 -1.27 -14.86
N ILE A 158 -5.06 -1.23 -16.09
CA ILE A 158 -4.05 -0.25 -16.51
C ILE A 158 -4.68 1.07 -16.96
N ASN A 159 -5.95 1.07 -17.35
CA ASN A 159 -6.60 2.29 -17.82
C ASN A 159 -6.69 3.32 -16.68
N LYS A 160 -5.98 4.45 -16.85
CA LYS A 160 -5.90 5.57 -15.88
C LYS A 160 -7.13 6.47 -15.88
N LYS A 161 -8.20 6.14 -16.64
CA LYS A 161 -9.42 6.95 -16.71
C LYS A 161 -10.19 6.88 -15.38
N GLY A 162 -9.96 7.90 -14.52
CA GLY A 162 -10.76 8.18 -13.34
C GLY A 162 -10.59 7.18 -12.17
N SER A 163 -10.70 7.68 -10.98
CA SER A 163 -10.80 6.87 -9.75
C SER A 163 -12.20 6.29 -9.55
N MET A 164 -13.21 6.85 -10.26
CA MET A 164 -14.63 6.47 -10.22
C MET A 164 -15.06 5.94 -11.57
N ILE A 165 -15.78 4.81 -11.58
CA ILE A 165 -16.32 4.15 -12.77
C ILE A 165 -17.79 3.80 -12.54
N TYR A 166 -18.51 3.45 -13.59
CA TYR A 166 -19.88 2.94 -13.45
C TYR A 166 -19.87 1.52 -12.88
N LEU A 167 -20.89 1.18 -12.09
CA LEU A 167 -21.00 -0.16 -11.47
C LEU A 167 -21.00 -1.27 -12.54
N TYR A 168 -21.65 -1.07 -13.69
CA TYR A 168 -21.64 -2.05 -14.77
C TYR A 168 -20.23 -2.35 -15.31
N GLU A 169 -19.31 -1.37 -15.30
CA GLU A 169 -17.93 -1.57 -15.76
C GLU A 169 -17.15 -2.47 -14.78
N GLU A 170 -17.32 -2.25 -13.47
CA GLU A 170 -16.72 -3.10 -12.43
C GLU A 170 -17.25 -4.53 -12.52
N LEU A 171 -18.58 -4.70 -12.69
CA LEU A 171 -19.20 -6.02 -12.84
C LEU A 171 -18.76 -6.75 -14.11
N SER A 172 -18.58 -6.03 -15.22
CA SER A 172 -18.07 -6.60 -16.47
C SER A 172 -16.63 -7.12 -16.31
N ASN A 173 -15.79 -6.40 -15.56
CA ASN A 173 -14.44 -6.84 -15.25
C ASN A 173 -14.43 -8.10 -14.37
N ILE A 174 -15.36 -8.19 -13.40
CA ILE A 174 -15.56 -9.40 -12.59
C ILE A 174 -15.99 -10.59 -13.46
N ASP A 175 -16.84 -10.39 -14.46
CA ASP A 175 -17.21 -11.46 -15.40
C ASP A 175 -16.00 -12.00 -16.18
N ALA A 176 -15.13 -11.10 -16.66
CA ALA A 176 -13.88 -11.50 -17.31
C ALA A 176 -12.96 -12.28 -16.36
N TYR A 177 -12.84 -11.84 -15.11
CA TYR A 177 -12.08 -12.53 -14.10
C TYR A 177 -12.65 -13.93 -13.81
N MET A 178 -13.95 -14.05 -13.62
CA MET A 178 -14.62 -15.32 -13.36
C MET A 178 -14.53 -16.30 -14.53
N LYS A 179 -14.52 -15.83 -15.79
CA LYS A 179 -14.24 -16.69 -16.95
C LYS A 179 -12.90 -17.42 -16.82
N ILE A 180 -11.83 -16.69 -16.46
CA ILE A 180 -10.51 -17.27 -16.26
C ILE A 180 -10.52 -18.27 -15.10
N GLN A 181 -11.17 -17.91 -13.98
CA GLN A 181 -11.24 -18.78 -12.81
C GLN A 181 -12.04 -20.07 -13.08
N LYS A 182 -13.10 -20.01 -13.89
CA LYS A 182 -13.85 -21.19 -14.31
C LYS A 182 -12.97 -22.19 -15.06
N ILE A 183 -12.16 -21.74 -15.99
CA ILE A 183 -11.22 -22.60 -16.74
C ILE A 183 -10.17 -23.19 -15.79
N ARG A 184 -9.56 -22.34 -14.94
CA ARG A 184 -8.53 -22.77 -13.97
C ARG A 184 -9.03 -23.85 -12.99
N PHE A 185 -10.28 -23.78 -12.59
CA PHE A 185 -10.87 -24.65 -11.57
C PHE A 185 -11.99 -25.58 -12.12
N SER A 186 -12.02 -25.80 -13.44
CA SER A 186 -12.95 -26.73 -14.08
C SER A 186 -14.41 -26.53 -13.66
N ASP A 187 -14.91 -25.29 -13.79
CA ASP A 187 -16.28 -24.89 -13.44
C ASP A 187 -16.70 -25.18 -11.96
N LYS A 188 -15.71 -25.22 -11.06
CA LYS A 188 -15.96 -25.42 -9.64
C LYS A 188 -16.75 -24.26 -9.02
N PHE A 189 -16.63 -23.03 -9.58
CA PHE A 189 -17.19 -21.82 -8.99
C PHE A 189 -18.27 -21.18 -9.86
N GLU A 190 -19.35 -20.77 -9.21
CA GLU A 190 -20.49 -20.08 -9.83
C GLU A 190 -20.57 -18.63 -9.29
N LEU A 191 -20.76 -17.66 -10.19
CA LEU A 191 -21.07 -16.27 -9.83
C LEU A 191 -22.52 -15.98 -10.17
N LYS A 192 -23.28 -15.50 -9.18
CA LYS A 192 -24.66 -14.99 -9.35
C LYS A 192 -24.67 -13.49 -9.04
N LYS A 193 -25.36 -12.71 -9.85
CA LYS A 193 -25.56 -11.26 -9.64
C LYS A 193 -27.04 -11.00 -9.42
N GLU A 194 -27.37 -10.40 -8.27
CA GLU A 194 -28.71 -10.03 -7.85
C GLU A 194 -28.74 -8.51 -7.59
N LEU A 195 -28.71 -7.72 -8.68
CA LEU A 195 -28.69 -6.26 -8.65
C LEU A 195 -29.77 -5.70 -9.55
N ASP A 196 -30.36 -4.60 -9.11
CA ASP A 196 -31.32 -3.84 -9.91
C ASP A 196 -30.58 -3.11 -11.06
N GLU A 197 -31.18 -3.06 -12.24
CA GLU A 197 -30.64 -2.31 -13.40
C GLU A 197 -30.44 -0.82 -13.08
N ALA A 198 -31.27 -0.25 -12.21
CA ALA A 198 -31.16 1.14 -11.79
C ALA A 198 -29.82 1.45 -11.08
N LEU A 199 -29.14 0.45 -10.54
CA LEU A 199 -27.85 0.63 -9.88
C LEU A 199 -26.67 0.66 -10.85
N MET A 200 -26.82 0.14 -12.05
CA MET A 200 -25.73 -0.07 -13.01
C MET A 200 -25.03 1.22 -13.41
N ASN A 201 -25.76 2.34 -13.44
CA ASN A 201 -25.24 3.65 -13.81
C ASN A 201 -24.71 4.47 -12.61
N LEU A 202 -24.69 3.91 -11.40
CA LEU A 202 -24.09 4.57 -10.26
C LEU A 202 -22.57 4.46 -10.35
N LYS A 203 -21.90 5.55 -9.97
CA LYS A 203 -20.43 5.59 -9.91
C LYS A 203 -19.92 4.98 -8.62
N VAL A 204 -18.96 4.09 -8.73
CA VAL A 204 -18.27 3.43 -7.64
C VAL A 204 -16.75 3.58 -7.79
N PRO A 205 -15.98 3.51 -6.72
CA PRO A 205 -14.52 3.47 -6.83
C PRO A 205 -14.05 2.26 -7.62
N LYS A 206 -13.18 2.48 -8.59
CA LYS A 206 -12.58 1.42 -9.41
C LYS A 206 -11.86 0.39 -8.52
N LEU A 207 -11.96 -0.90 -8.84
CA LEU A 207 -11.38 -2.00 -8.08
C LEU A 207 -11.87 -2.04 -6.61
N LEU A 208 -13.18 -1.86 -6.42
CA LEU A 208 -13.84 -1.96 -5.13
C LEU A 208 -14.38 -3.36 -4.87
N ILE A 209 -15.12 -3.92 -5.85
CA ILE A 209 -15.85 -5.19 -5.71
C ILE A 209 -14.95 -6.37 -6.10
N GLN A 210 -14.10 -6.20 -7.11
CA GLN A 210 -13.22 -7.28 -7.59
C GLN A 210 -12.38 -7.90 -6.46
N PRO A 211 -11.68 -7.13 -5.57
CA PRO A 211 -10.91 -7.74 -4.48
C PRO A 211 -11.79 -8.51 -3.47
N LEU A 212 -13.07 -8.17 -3.33
CA LEU A 212 -14.01 -8.93 -2.49
C LEU A 212 -14.32 -10.28 -3.12
N VAL A 213 -14.53 -10.33 -4.43
CA VAL A 213 -14.72 -11.57 -5.19
C VAL A 213 -13.44 -12.43 -5.16
N GLU A 214 -12.27 -11.83 -5.29
CA GLU A 214 -10.98 -12.52 -5.18
C GLU A 214 -10.80 -13.13 -3.78
N ASN A 215 -11.15 -12.40 -2.72
CA ASN A 215 -11.11 -12.91 -1.36
C ASN A 215 -12.09 -14.07 -1.15
N ALA A 216 -13.32 -13.96 -1.65
CA ALA A 216 -14.32 -15.01 -1.59
C ALA A 216 -13.84 -16.30 -2.28
N LEU A 217 -13.22 -16.18 -3.46
CA LEU A 217 -12.63 -17.32 -4.16
C LEU A 217 -11.48 -17.92 -3.37
N LYS A 218 -10.46 -17.13 -3.06
CA LYS A 218 -9.20 -17.60 -2.50
C LYS A 218 -9.34 -18.15 -1.08
N HIS A 219 -10.14 -17.48 -0.25
CA HIS A 219 -10.25 -17.79 1.17
C HIS A 219 -11.53 -18.52 1.54
N GLY A 220 -12.61 -18.33 0.77
CA GLY A 220 -13.87 -19.02 0.97
C GLY A 220 -13.92 -20.34 0.20
N LEU A 221 -13.75 -20.30 -1.11
CA LEU A 221 -14.14 -21.39 -1.99
C LEU A 221 -13.03 -22.33 -2.41
N GLU A 222 -11.76 -21.88 -2.54
CA GLU A 222 -10.65 -22.77 -2.90
C GLU A 222 -10.49 -23.92 -1.92
N MET A 223 -10.69 -23.62 -0.63
CA MET A 223 -10.60 -24.59 0.46
C MET A 223 -11.86 -25.48 0.63
N LYS A 224 -12.96 -25.11 -0.01
CA LYS A 224 -14.23 -25.86 0.06
C LYS A 224 -14.16 -27.14 -0.79
N ARG A 225 -14.66 -28.24 -0.26
CA ARG A 225 -14.91 -29.47 -1.04
C ARG A 225 -16.19 -29.31 -1.86
N GLY A 226 -16.11 -29.58 -3.18
CA GLY A 226 -17.26 -29.50 -4.09
C GLY A 226 -17.43 -28.11 -4.71
N LYS A 227 -18.60 -27.87 -5.29
CA LYS A 227 -18.96 -26.60 -5.96
C LYS A 227 -19.12 -25.47 -4.95
N GLY A 228 -18.69 -24.27 -5.34
CA GLY A 228 -18.86 -23.06 -4.56
C GLY A 228 -19.59 -21.98 -5.34
N ARG A 229 -20.28 -21.12 -4.60
CA ARG A 229 -21.06 -20.03 -5.17
C ARG A 229 -20.68 -18.70 -4.55
N ILE A 230 -20.55 -17.68 -5.39
CA ILE A 230 -20.45 -16.28 -5.01
C ILE A 230 -21.72 -15.58 -5.45
N VAL A 231 -22.31 -14.77 -4.59
CA VAL A 231 -23.48 -13.95 -4.90
C VAL A 231 -23.13 -12.48 -4.67
N ILE A 232 -23.26 -11.66 -5.69
CA ILE A 232 -23.17 -10.20 -5.57
C ILE A 232 -24.57 -9.64 -5.50
N LYS A 233 -24.89 -8.91 -4.43
CA LYS A 233 -26.18 -8.23 -4.25
C LYS A 233 -25.95 -6.72 -4.13
N GLY A 234 -26.95 -5.95 -4.54
CA GLY A 234 -26.92 -4.50 -4.35
C GLY A 234 -28.31 -3.94 -4.11
N PHE A 235 -28.38 -2.97 -3.24
CA PHE A 235 -29.57 -2.15 -3.03
C PHE A 235 -29.13 -0.73 -2.63
N ARG A 236 -30.02 0.24 -2.80
CA ARG A 236 -29.77 1.62 -2.38
C ARG A 236 -30.88 2.13 -1.47
N THR A 237 -30.50 3.02 -0.59
CA THR A 237 -31.39 3.96 0.12
C THR A 237 -31.30 5.31 -0.57
N GLU A 238 -31.85 6.36 0.04
CA GLU A 238 -31.76 7.73 -0.53
C GLU A 238 -30.35 8.23 -0.65
N ASP A 239 -29.48 7.93 0.32
CA ASP A 239 -28.13 8.49 0.45
C ASP A 239 -27.01 7.43 0.45
N THR A 240 -27.34 6.13 0.41
CA THR A 240 -26.36 5.05 0.58
C THR A 240 -26.60 3.93 -0.42
N LEU A 241 -25.53 3.53 -1.12
CA LEU A 241 -25.47 2.32 -1.91
C LEU A 241 -24.83 1.19 -1.09
N PHE A 242 -25.51 0.07 -1.01
CA PHE A 242 -25.00 -1.15 -0.39
C PHE A 242 -24.69 -2.17 -1.46
N ILE A 243 -23.48 -2.71 -1.45
CA ILE A 243 -23.07 -3.82 -2.33
C ILE A 243 -22.51 -4.92 -1.44
N SER A 244 -23.09 -6.11 -1.48
CA SER A 244 -22.59 -7.27 -0.75
C SER A 244 -22.03 -8.32 -1.69
N VAL A 245 -20.96 -8.97 -1.27
CA VAL A 245 -20.37 -10.15 -1.89
C VAL A 245 -20.41 -11.26 -0.85
N ALA A 246 -21.19 -12.29 -1.12
CA ALA A 246 -21.38 -13.43 -0.24
C ALA A 246 -20.84 -14.70 -0.91
N ASP A 247 -20.10 -15.51 -0.18
CA ASP A 247 -19.66 -16.84 -0.58
C ASP A 247 -20.25 -17.91 0.36
N ASP A 248 -20.42 -19.11 -0.15
CA ASP A 248 -20.81 -20.30 0.61
C ASP A 248 -19.58 -21.18 0.96
N GLY A 249 -18.44 -20.53 1.22
CA GLY A 249 -17.15 -21.15 1.50
C GLY A 249 -16.97 -21.65 2.91
N VAL A 250 -15.71 -21.78 3.33
CA VAL A 250 -15.34 -22.30 4.66
C VAL A 250 -15.65 -21.32 5.80
N GLY A 251 -15.87 -20.05 5.49
CA GLY A 251 -16.11 -19.01 6.49
C GLY A 251 -14.93 -18.77 7.43
N MET A 252 -15.18 -18.01 8.50
CA MET A 252 -14.21 -17.66 9.54
C MET A 252 -14.72 -18.11 10.91
N SER A 253 -13.79 -18.46 11.80
CA SER A 253 -14.09 -18.66 13.22
C SER A 253 -14.47 -17.34 13.90
N LEU A 254 -15.17 -17.40 15.02
CA LEU A 254 -15.55 -16.20 15.79
C LEU A 254 -14.33 -15.34 16.18
N THR A 255 -13.22 -15.99 16.52
CA THR A 255 -11.97 -15.29 16.89
C THR A 255 -11.35 -14.55 15.71
N GLU A 256 -11.34 -15.15 14.53
CA GLU A 256 -10.82 -14.51 13.31
C GLU A 256 -11.69 -13.35 12.87
N LEU A 257 -13.02 -13.50 12.96
CA LEU A 257 -13.97 -12.45 12.65
C LEU A 257 -13.86 -11.27 13.61
N ASP A 258 -13.72 -11.52 14.92
CA ASP A 258 -13.54 -10.47 15.93
C ASP A 258 -12.24 -9.68 15.71
N ILE A 259 -11.13 -10.37 15.43
CA ILE A 259 -9.85 -9.73 15.09
C ILE A 259 -9.98 -8.85 13.83
N LEU A 260 -10.68 -9.34 12.79
CA LEU A 260 -10.90 -8.59 11.57
C LEU A 260 -11.76 -7.35 11.83
N ASN A 261 -12.88 -7.49 12.54
CA ASN A 261 -13.79 -6.40 12.84
C ASN A 261 -13.12 -5.32 13.71
N LYS A 262 -12.29 -5.70 14.68
CA LYS A 262 -11.48 -4.74 15.47
C LYS A 262 -10.57 -3.92 14.57
N ARG A 263 -9.91 -4.53 13.58
CA ARG A 263 -9.04 -3.83 12.62
C ARG A 263 -9.80 -2.88 11.69
N LEU A 264 -11.05 -3.20 11.32
CA LEU A 264 -11.89 -2.34 10.49
C LEU A 264 -12.38 -1.08 11.24
N VAL A 265 -12.39 -1.12 12.58
CA VAL A 265 -12.82 0.01 13.42
C VAL A 265 -11.65 0.95 13.77
N VAL A 266 -10.45 0.43 13.95
CA VAL A 266 -9.28 1.21 14.40
C VAL A 266 -8.65 1.98 13.24
N ASP A 267 -8.65 3.30 13.33
CA ASP A 267 -8.05 4.23 12.32
C ASP A 267 -6.49 4.28 12.36
N ASN A 268 -5.80 3.32 12.96
CA ASN A 268 -4.35 3.38 13.16
C ASN A 268 -3.56 2.66 12.06
N GLN A 269 -2.98 3.43 11.15
CA GLN A 269 -2.00 2.99 10.14
C GLN A 269 -0.69 2.41 10.73
N ALA A 270 -0.45 2.55 12.05
CA ALA A 270 0.82 2.17 12.68
C ALA A 270 0.97 0.66 12.99
N GLU A 271 -0.12 -0.12 13.05
CA GLU A 271 -0.09 -1.55 13.44
C GLU A 271 -0.09 -2.55 12.27
N LEU A 272 -0.04 -2.07 11.03
CA LEU A 272 -0.12 -2.90 9.81
C LEU A 272 1.11 -3.80 9.56
N ILE A 273 2.17 -3.73 10.39
CA ILE A 273 3.46 -4.37 10.08
C ILE A 273 3.50 -5.87 10.42
N ASN A 274 2.57 -6.41 11.21
CA ASN A 274 2.64 -7.78 11.73
C ASN A 274 1.47 -8.73 11.39
N GLY A 275 0.71 -8.47 10.34
CA GLY A 275 -0.45 -9.31 9.98
C GLY A 275 -0.33 -10.03 8.63
N SER A 276 -0.87 -11.24 8.53
CA SER A 276 -0.95 -12.03 7.29
C SER A 276 -1.55 -11.21 6.13
N SER A 277 -0.95 -11.30 4.95
CA SER A 277 -1.24 -10.51 3.74
C SER A 277 -2.73 -10.51 3.30
N THR A 278 -3.50 -11.48 3.71
CA THR A 278 -4.91 -11.66 3.38
C THR A 278 -5.85 -10.64 4.03
N LYS A 279 -5.54 -10.26 5.28
CA LYS A 279 -6.40 -9.33 6.05
C LYS A 279 -6.13 -7.86 5.70
N VAL A 280 -5.04 -7.58 4.99
CA VAL A 280 -4.66 -6.23 4.52
C VAL A 280 -5.61 -5.74 3.41
N GLY A 281 -6.12 -6.62 2.57
CA GLY A 281 -6.98 -6.25 1.43
C GLY A 281 -8.31 -5.61 1.86
N LEU A 282 -9.04 -6.21 2.83
CA LEU A 282 -10.32 -5.67 3.31
C LEU A 282 -10.15 -4.37 4.09
N VAL A 283 -9.10 -4.26 4.91
CA VAL A 283 -8.78 -3.02 5.63
C VAL A 283 -8.48 -1.90 4.65
N ASN A 284 -7.68 -2.13 3.61
CA ASN A 284 -7.36 -1.13 2.59
C ASN A 284 -8.61 -0.63 1.85
N ILE A 285 -9.57 -1.54 1.55
CA ILE A 285 -10.84 -1.14 0.92
C ILE A 285 -11.67 -0.31 1.90
N ASN A 286 -11.76 -0.71 3.17
CA ASN A 286 -12.47 0.03 4.21
C ASN A 286 -11.92 1.46 4.38
N ASP A 287 -10.61 1.60 4.50
CA ASP A 287 -9.95 2.89 4.65
C ASP A 287 -10.15 3.77 3.41
N ARG A 288 -10.08 3.18 2.22
CA ARG A 288 -10.37 3.87 0.97
C ARG A 288 -11.81 4.38 0.90
N VAL A 289 -12.78 3.58 1.33
CA VAL A 289 -14.20 3.98 1.37
C VAL A 289 -14.40 5.10 2.38
N LYS A 290 -13.85 4.97 3.60
CA LYS A 290 -13.91 6.03 4.63
C LYS A 290 -13.26 7.33 4.16
N MET A 291 -12.15 7.25 3.45
CA MET A 291 -11.46 8.42 2.90
C MET A 291 -12.29 9.15 1.84
N LEU A 292 -13.01 8.41 0.98
CA LEU A 292 -13.80 8.98 -0.11
C LEU A 292 -15.17 9.51 0.33
N TYR A 293 -15.82 8.84 1.30
CA TYR A 293 -17.21 9.10 1.65
C TYR A 293 -17.41 9.53 3.10
N GLY A 294 -16.37 9.45 3.94
CA GLY A 294 -16.42 9.79 5.36
C GLY A 294 -16.58 8.58 6.28
N SER A 295 -16.34 8.77 7.57
CA SER A 295 -16.23 7.71 8.58
C SER A 295 -17.50 6.89 8.83
N LYS A 296 -18.68 7.39 8.44
CA LYS A 296 -19.95 6.65 8.55
C LYS A 296 -20.09 5.51 7.52
N TYR A 297 -19.27 5.53 6.47
CA TYR A 297 -19.23 4.52 5.41
C TYR A 297 -18.08 3.54 5.64
N GLY A 298 -18.06 2.45 4.90
CA GLY A 298 -17.01 1.43 5.06
C GLY A 298 -17.50 0.05 4.75
N ILE A 299 -16.93 -0.96 5.43
CA ILE A 299 -17.21 -2.38 5.22
C ILE A 299 -17.79 -3.00 6.47
N ILE A 300 -18.77 -3.87 6.28
CA ILE A 300 -19.29 -4.79 7.32
C ILE A 300 -18.97 -6.22 6.87
N VAL A 301 -18.39 -7.01 7.76
CA VAL A 301 -18.10 -8.43 7.50
C VAL A 301 -18.94 -9.30 8.43
N ARG A 302 -19.64 -10.28 7.86
CA ARG A 302 -20.37 -11.33 8.55
C ARG A 302 -19.82 -12.66 8.07
N SER A 303 -19.53 -13.57 8.96
CA SER A 303 -19.02 -14.88 8.62
C SER A 303 -19.43 -15.92 9.64
N VAL A 304 -19.70 -17.12 9.17
CA VAL A 304 -19.96 -18.30 10.02
C VAL A 304 -19.11 -19.44 9.49
N GLN A 305 -18.35 -20.06 10.36
CA GLN A 305 -17.47 -21.18 10.01
C GLN A 305 -18.26 -22.32 9.36
N ASN A 306 -17.75 -22.83 8.25
CA ASN A 306 -18.34 -23.87 7.39
C ASN A 306 -19.69 -23.49 6.74
N VAL A 307 -20.08 -22.22 6.79
CA VAL A 307 -21.31 -21.71 6.12
C VAL A 307 -20.92 -20.72 5.01
N GLY A 308 -20.00 -19.79 5.29
CA GLY A 308 -19.53 -18.80 4.33
C GLY A 308 -19.26 -17.43 4.93
N THR A 309 -18.96 -16.48 4.04
CA THR A 309 -18.67 -15.08 4.41
C THR A 309 -19.48 -14.14 3.55
N GLU A 310 -19.99 -13.07 4.13
CA GLU A 310 -20.62 -11.95 3.46
C GLU A 310 -19.87 -10.66 3.83
N VAL A 311 -19.40 -9.95 2.82
CA VAL A 311 -18.77 -8.63 2.94
C VAL A 311 -19.69 -7.61 2.29
N THR A 312 -20.19 -6.65 3.07
CA THR A 312 -21.05 -5.56 2.59
C THR A 312 -20.28 -4.25 2.61
N VAL A 313 -20.22 -3.56 1.48
CA VAL A 313 -19.66 -2.22 1.34
C VAL A 313 -20.79 -1.21 1.34
N MET A 314 -20.62 -0.14 2.12
CA MET A 314 -21.52 1.02 2.18
C MET A 314 -20.86 2.22 1.54
N LEU A 315 -21.47 2.80 0.52
CA LEU A 315 -20.97 3.96 -0.24
C LEU A 315 -21.98 5.11 -0.16
N GLY A 316 -21.48 6.33 0.02
CA GLY A 316 -22.33 7.52 -0.08
C GLY A 316 -22.76 7.75 -1.53
N ILE A 317 -24.03 8.05 -1.74
CA ILE A 317 -24.53 8.52 -3.03
C ILE A 317 -24.57 10.04 -2.97
N ASN A 318 -23.68 10.72 -3.74
CA ASN A 318 -23.79 12.16 -3.90
C ASN A 318 -25.09 12.45 -4.67
N LYS A 319 -25.95 13.28 -4.11
CA LYS A 319 -27.04 13.91 -4.88
C LYS A 319 -26.34 14.96 -5.78
N ASP A 320 -26.06 14.59 -7.06
CA ASP A 320 -25.74 15.57 -8.10
C ASP A 320 -26.98 16.43 -8.38
#